data_579265af1b009d28baa4d39f9a3ff115
#
_entry.id   579265af1b009d28baa4d39f9a3ff115
#
_cell.length_a   1.000
_cell.length_b   1.000
_cell.length_c   1.000
_cell.angle_alpha   90.00
_cell.angle_beta   90.00
_cell.angle_gamma   90.00
#
_symmetry.space_group_name_H-M   'P 1'
#
loop_
_entity.id
_entity.type
_entity.pdbx_description
1 polymer ?
#
loop_
_entity_poly.entity_id
_entity_poly.type
_entity_poly.pdbx_seq_one_letter_code
_entity_poly.pdbx_strand_id
1 'polypeptide(L)'
;MTSKLVGRVHQVIGAVVDVQFDDELPAILSALEIKHGDRTLVLEVAQHLGESSVRTIAMDTTEGLVRGQEVIATGNAITVPVGAATLGRIMNVIGEPVDERGPIDKTETRAIHQDAPPFVEQSTETEMLATGIKVVDLLAPYVKGGKIGLFGGAGVGKTVIIMELINNIANAHGGYSVFAGVGERTREGNDLYYEMIESNVINLEGEGSKASLVYGQMNEPPGARLRVGLTGLTVAEQFRDEGRDVLFFVDNIFRFTQAGSEVSALLGRIPSAVGYQPTLATDMGTLQERITTTTKGSITSVQAIYVPADDLTDPAPATSFAHLDATTVLSRQIAELGIYPAVDPLDSTSRMLDPAVVGQHHYDIARQVQRILQDYKSLQEIGRASCRERV
;
A
#
# COMPACT_ATOMS: atom_id res chain seq x y z
N MET A 1 35.75 13.47 -4.34
CA MET A 1 35.02 13.67 -3.07
C MET A 1 34.06 14.82 -3.34
N THR A 2 32.81 14.55 -3.65
CA THR A 2 31.79 15.59 -3.76
C THR A 2 31.60 16.19 -2.36
N SER A 3 31.82 17.48 -2.20
CA SER A 3 31.56 18.19 -0.94
C SER A 3 30.11 17.96 -0.58
N LYS A 4 29.84 17.40 0.59
CA LYS A 4 28.45 17.26 1.09
C LYS A 4 27.85 18.66 1.20
N LEU A 5 26.71 18.86 0.56
CA LEU A 5 25.99 20.11 0.64
C LEU A 5 25.42 20.25 2.05
N VAL A 6 25.74 21.33 2.75
CA VAL A 6 25.34 21.57 4.14
C VAL A 6 24.39 22.75 4.19
N GLY A 7 23.24 22.57 4.81
CA GLY A 7 22.26 23.61 5.07
C GLY A 7 22.01 23.80 6.57
N ARG A 8 21.10 24.70 6.90
CA ARG A 8 20.68 24.99 8.28
C ARG A 8 19.17 25.07 8.37
N VAL A 9 18.60 24.54 9.44
CA VAL A 9 17.17 24.69 9.74
C VAL A 9 16.84 26.18 9.86
N HIS A 10 15.94 26.64 9.01
CA HIS A 10 15.44 28.02 9.02
C HIS A 10 14.16 28.14 9.83
N GLN A 11 13.19 27.23 9.59
CA GLN A 11 11.88 27.23 10.23
C GLN A 11 11.33 25.81 10.33
N VAL A 12 10.55 25.53 11.40
CA VAL A 12 9.83 24.27 11.59
C VAL A 12 8.34 24.55 11.73
N ILE A 13 7.52 23.91 10.89
CA ILE A 13 6.05 24.07 10.85
C ILE A 13 5.43 22.67 10.89
N GLY A 14 5.21 22.12 12.09
CA GLY A 14 4.75 20.74 12.24
C GLY A 14 5.71 19.76 11.56
N ALA A 15 5.21 18.94 10.64
CA ALA A 15 6.03 17.97 9.89
C ALA A 15 6.80 18.59 8.70
N VAL A 16 6.73 19.89 8.50
CA VAL A 16 7.46 20.60 7.44
C VAL A 16 8.60 21.39 8.04
N VAL A 17 9.77 21.30 7.41
CA VAL A 17 10.99 21.99 7.83
C VAL A 17 11.54 22.77 6.65
N ASP A 18 11.72 24.07 6.81
CA ASP A 18 12.41 24.93 5.83
C ASP A 18 13.90 24.94 6.16
N VAL A 19 14.72 24.63 5.15
CA VAL A 19 16.19 24.54 5.27
C VAL A 19 16.80 25.54 4.31
N GLN A 20 17.76 26.31 4.80
CA GLN A 20 18.52 27.26 4.00
C GLN A 20 19.92 26.73 3.70
N PHE A 21 20.33 26.87 2.46
CA PHE A 21 21.67 26.55 1.95
C PHE A 21 22.40 27.82 1.54
N ASP A 22 23.72 27.77 1.50
CA ASP A 22 24.52 28.95 1.16
C ASP A 22 24.68 29.14 -0.35
N ASP A 23 24.82 28.04 -1.14
CA ASP A 23 25.13 28.08 -2.58
C ASP A 23 24.13 27.31 -3.42
N GLU A 24 24.31 25.98 -3.50
CA GLU A 24 23.49 25.10 -4.33
C GLU A 24 22.30 24.53 -3.54
N LEU A 25 21.18 24.31 -4.24
CA LEU A 25 20.02 23.66 -3.66
C LEU A 25 20.01 22.16 -3.96
N PRO A 26 19.66 21.32 -2.97
CA PRO A 26 19.45 19.90 -3.22
C PRO A 26 18.25 19.69 -4.17
N ALA A 27 18.30 18.65 -4.99
CA ALA A 27 17.24 18.33 -5.93
C ALA A 27 15.91 18.00 -5.18
N ILE A 28 14.79 18.23 -5.83
CA ILE A 28 13.48 17.80 -5.33
C ILE A 28 13.48 16.27 -5.17
N LEU A 29 12.82 15.77 -4.13
CA LEU A 29 12.78 14.38 -3.67
C LEU A 29 14.11 13.85 -3.10
N SER A 30 15.17 14.65 -3.02
CA SER A 30 16.37 14.20 -2.34
C SER A 30 16.20 14.19 -0.82
N ALA A 31 16.93 13.27 -0.17
CA ALA A 31 16.94 13.11 1.27
C ALA A 31 17.95 14.05 1.93
N LEU A 32 17.55 14.66 3.01
CA LEU A 32 18.41 15.42 3.90
C LEU A 32 18.43 14.74 5.27
N GLU A 33 19.56 14.80 5.96
CA GLU A 33 19.75 14.21 7.27
C GLU A 33 20.05 15.27 8.33
N ILE A 34 19.38 15.17 9.46
CA ILE A 34 19.64 15.98 10.65
C ILE A 34 19.98 15.06 11.82
N LYS A 35 21.11 15.29 12.49
CA LYS A 35 21.40 14.62 13.75
C LYS A 35 20.53 15.21 14.86
N HIS A 36 19.68 14.40 15.45
CA HIS A 36 18.75 14.81 16.49
C HIS A 36 18.86 13.89 17.71
N GLY A 37 19.71 14.26 18.67
CA GLY A 37 20.10 13.38 19.78
C GLY A 37 20.80 12.13 19.27
N ASP A 38 20.34 10.97 19.69
CA ASP A 38 20.87 9.66 19.26
C ASP A 38 20.26 9.15 17.95
N ARG A 39 19.33 9.91 17.35
CA ARG A 39 18.61 9.55 16.10
C ARG A 39 19.04 10.44 14.95
N THR A 40 18.85 9.93 13.74
CA THR A 40 18.95 10.70 12.51
C THR A 40 17.55 10.94 11.96
N LEU A 41 17.12 12.21 11.92
CA LEU A 41 15.88 12.58 11.26
C LEU A 41 16.14 12.75 9.78
N VAL A 42 15.35 12.06 8.96
CA VAL A 42 15.38 12.18 7.51
C VAL A 42 14.27 13.13 7.06
N LEU A 43 14.64 14.07 6.20
CA LEU A 43 13.73 15.00 5.54
C LEU A 43 13.77 14.75 4.04
N GLU A 44 12.65 14.94 3.36
CA GLU A 44 12.57 14.88 1.90
C GLU A 44 12.29 16.27 1.33
N VAL A 45 13.07 16.69 0.35
CA VAL A 45 12.89 18.00 -0.32
C VAL A 45 11.60 17.98 -1.16
N ALA A 46 10.64 18.83 -0.80
CA ALA A 46 9.35 18.92 -1.47
C ALA A 46 9.24 20.12 -2.42
N GLN A 47 9.88 21.23 -2.10
CA GLN A 47 9.80 22.48 -2.88
C GLN A 47 11.06 23.32 -2.74
N HIS A 48 11.42 24.05 -3.79
CA HIS A 48 12.34 25.17 -3.72
C HIS A 48 11.55 26.47 -3.47
N LEU A 49 11.92 27.22 -2.43
CA LEU A 49 11.20 28.45 -2.04
C LEU A 49 11.82 29.73 -2.63
N GLY A 50 12.99 29.62 -3.28
CA GLY A 50 13.84 30.77 -3.61
C GLY A 50 14.78 31.17 -2.46
N GLU A 51 15.62 32.18 -2.67
CA GLU A 51 16.59 32.68 -1.70
C GLU A 51 17.42 31.57 -1.02
N SER A 52 17.89 30.60 -1.82
CA SER A 52 18.65 29.42 -1.35
C SER A 52 17.96 28.57 -0.28
N SER A 53 16.64 28.59 -0.26
CA SER A 53 15.83 27.84 0.72
C SER A 53 15.02 26.73 0.07
N VAL A 54 14.91 25.61 0.76
CA VAL A 54 14.07 24.48 0.38
C VAL A 54 13.06 24.17 1.48
N ARG A 55 11.88 23.73 1.09
CA ARG A 55 10.85 23.20 1.99
C ARG A 55 10.87 21.69 1.94
N THR A 56 10.92 21.08 3.11
CA THR A 56 11.06 19.63 3.26
C THR A 56 9.95 19.04 4.11
N ILE A 57 9.74 17.73 3.95
CA ILE A 57 8.78 16.94 4.71
C ILE A 57 9.57 15.97 5.59
N ALA A 58 9.26 15.95 6.88
CA ALA A 58 9.92 15.08 7.84
C ALA A 58 9.33 13.65 7.80
N MET A 59 10.22 12.66 7.88
CA MET A 59 9.85 11.24 7.94
C MET A 59 9.66 10.73 9.37
N ASP A 60 9.99 11.53 10.38
CA ASP A 60 9.77 11.26 11.79
C ASP A 60 9.44 12.58 12.52
N THR A 61 9.25 12.54 13.84
CA THR A 61 8.93 13.71 14.64
C THR A 61 9.98 14.82 14.52
N THR A 62 9.49 16.04 14.40
CA THR A 62 10.30 17.27 14.37
C THR A 62 10.46 17.91 15.75
N GLU A 63 9.90 17.29 16.79
CA GLU A 63 9.98 17.82 18.15
C GLU A 63 11.44 17.94 18.63
N GLY A 64 11.77 19.09 19.18
CA GLY A 64 13.12 19.40 19.66
C GLY A 64 14.09 19.93 18.59
N LEU A 65 13.71 20.03 17.31
CA LEU A 65 14.51 20.72 16.31
C LEU A 65 14.64 22.22 16.64
N VAL A 66 15.84 22.75 16.46
CA VAL A 66 16.13 24.16 16.70
C VAL A 66 16.59 24.86 15.42
N ARG A 67 16.23 26.14 15.29
CA ARG A 67 16.72 26.99 14.20
C ARG A 67 18.26 27.05 14.20
N GLY A 68 18.85 26.97 13.02
CA GLY A 68 20.31 26.99 12.84
C GLY A 68 20.98 25.62 12.97
N GLN A 69 20.25 24.58 13.31
CA GLN A 69 20.76 23.21 13.35
C GLN A 69 21.23 22.77 11.96
N GLU A 70 22.35 22.07 11.91
CA GLU A 70 22.98 21.60 10.66
C GLU A 70 22.16 20.51 9.99
N VAL A 71 22.06 20.60 8.67
CA VAL A 71 21.34 19.68 7.80
C VAL A 71 22.27 19.26 6.68
N ILE A 72 22.42 17.96 6.48
CA ILE A 72 23.33 17.39 5.47
C ILE A 72 22.50 16.82 4.31
N ALA A 73 22.75 17.29 3.09
CA ALA A 73 22.16 16.68 1.90
C ALA A 73 22.89 15.39 1.55
N THR A 74 22.14 14.32 1.35
CA THR A 74 22.71 13.00 0.98
C THR A 74 23.10 12.94 -0.50
N GLY A 75 22.53 13.82 -1.33
CA GLY A 75 22.69 13.83 -2.79
C GLY A 75 21.81 12.82 -3.53
N ASN A 76 21.05 12.01 -2.81
CA ASN A 76 20.16 10.99 -3.36
C ASN A 76 18.75 11.09 -2.75
N ALA A 77 17.75 10.47 -3.39
CA ALA A 77 16.47 10.24 -2.77
C ALA A 77 16.59 9.29 -1.56
N ILE A 78 15.51 9.17 -0.76
CA ILE A 78 15.46 8.18 0.33
C ILE A 78 15.68 6.78 -0.27
N THR A 79 16.68 6.07 0.24
CA THR A 79 17.02 4.71 -0.17
C THR A 79 16.74 3.73 0.97
N VAL A 80 16.20 2.57 0.62
CA VAL A 80 15.82 1.53 1.59
C VAL A 80 16.45 0.19 1.22
N PRO A 81 16.75 -0.68 2.20
CA PRO A 81 17.22 -2.03 1.93
C PRO A 81 16.15 -2.83 1.19
N VAL A 82 16.59 -3.69 0.28
CA VAL A 82 15.73 -4.54 -0.54
C VAL A 82 16.27 -5.97 -0.60
N GLY A 83 15.50 -6.88 -1.22
CA GLY A 83 15.90 -8.26 -1.43
C GLY A 83 15.76 -9.15 -0.19
N ALA A 84 16.44 -10.29 -0.19
CA ALA A 84 16.27 -11.35 0.79
C ALA A 84 16.50 -10.91 2.26
N ALA A 85 17.34 -9.89 2.48
CA ALA A 85 17.60 -9.35 3.81
C ALA A 85 16.36 -8.74 4.51
N THR A 86 15.33 -8.40 3.74
CA THR A 86 14.07 -7.82 4.26
C THR A 86 13.03 -8.88 4.64
N LEU A 87 13.21 -10.12 4.23
CA LEU A 87 12.26 -11.20 4.51
C LEU A 87 12.19 -11.52 6.00
N GLY A 88 10.98 -11.63 6.53
CA GLY A 88 10.72 -11.86 7.95
C GLY A 88 11.00 -10.65 8.86
N ARG A 89 11.26 -9.47 8.29
CA ARG A 89 11.60 -8.24 9.01
C ARG A 89 10.48 -7.20 8.91
N ILE A 90 10.41 -6.34 9.92
CA ILE A 90 9.55 -5.17 9.92
C ILE A 90 10.44 -3.92 9.83
N MET A 91 10.16 -3.08 8.83
CA MET A 91 10.88 -1.82 8.58
C MET A 91 9.96 -0.62 8.72
N ASN A 92 10.54 0.53 9.02
CA ASN A 92 9.87 1.82 8.90
C ASN A 92 10.01 2.41 7.48
N VAL A 93 9.53 3.62 7.27
CA VAL A 93 9.51 4.33 5.97
C VAL A 93 10.90 4.52 5.36
N ILE A 94 11.95 4.64 6.17
CA ILE A 94 13.35 4.82 5.73
C ILE A 94 14.15 3.51 5.74
N GLY A 95 13.48 2.36 5.90
CA GLY A 95 14.13 1.05 5.88
C GLY A 95 14.91 0.70 7.14
N GLU A 96 14.62 1.35 8.27
CA GLU A 96 15.18 0.95 9.56
C GLU A 96 14.30 -0.13 10.21
N PRO A 97 14.93 -1.11 10.89
CA PRO A 97 14.17 -2.17 11.56
C PRO A 97 13.42 -1.62 12.78
N VAL A 98 12.18 -2.07 12.96
CA VAL A 98 11.34 -1.76 14.12
C VAL A 98 10.91 -3.01 14.88
N ASP A 99 11.45 -4.17 14.51
CA ASP A 99 11.17 -5.48 15.07
C ASP A 99 12.13 -5.92 16.20
N GLU A 100 13.02 -5.02 16.64
CA GLU A 100 14.04 -5.26 17.67
C GLU A 100 15.01 -6.44 17.40
N ARG A 101 15.08 -6.90 16.13
CA ARG A 101 15.90 -8.04 15.70
C ARG A 101 17.27 -7.63 15.14
N GLY A 102 17.76 -6.45 15.50
CA GLY A 102 19.03 -5.92 15.02
C GLY A 102 18.97 -5.32 13.61
N PRO A 103 20.09 -4.79 13.10
CA PRO A 103 20.13 -4.10 11.83
C PRO A 103 19.79 -5.02 10.66
N ILE A 104 19.16 -4.44 9.62
CA ILE A 104 18.95 -5.11 8.33
C ILE A 104 20.17 -4.83 7.46
N ASP A 105 20.62 -5.83 6.71
CA ASP A 105 21.72 -5.68 5.77
C ASP A 105 21.32 -4.66 4.67
N LYS A 106 22.17 -3.67 4.46
CA LYS A 106 22.01 -2.59 3.47
C LYS A 106 22.96 -2.75 2.27
N THR A 107 23.43 -3.96 1.99
CA THR A 107 24.30 -4.24 0.84
C THR A 107 23.55 -3.90 -0.47
N GLU A 108 22.28 -4.22 -0.55
CA GLU A 108 21.41 -3.85 -1.66
C GLU A 108 20.40 -2.81 -1.19
N THR A 109 20.39 -1.65 -1.84
CA THR A 109 19.45 -0.57 -1.55
C THR A 109 18.86 -0.01 -2.83
N ARG A 110 17.62 0.45 -2.76
CA ARG A 110 16.92 1.15 -3.85
C ARG A 110 16.27 2.43 -3.37
N ALA A 111 16.19 3.42 -4.25
CA ALA A 111 15.43 4.64 -3.99
C ALA A 111 13.93 4.34 -3.97
N ILE A 112 13.19 4.98 -3.07
CA ILE A 112 11.73 4.81 -2.99
C ILE A 112 10.99 5.49 -4.16
N HIS A 113 11.59 6.54 -4.72
CA HIS A 113 11.09 7.21 -5.91
C HIS A 113 11.68 6.55 -7.15
N GLN A 114 10.84 5.85 -7.87
CA GLN A 114 11.15 5.13 -9.11
C GLN A 114 10.08 5.43 -10.15
N ASP A 115 10.48 5.43 -11.40
CA ASP A 115 9.53 5.47 -12.51
C ASP A 115 8.84 4.11 -12.69
N ALA A 116 7.63 4.13 -13.27
CA ALA A 116 6.97 2.90 -13.69
C ALA A 116 7.82 2.17 -14.75
N PRO A 117 7.74 0.83 -14.82
CA PRO A 117 8.43 0.08 -15.84
C PRO A 117 8.09 0.60 -17.25
N PRO A 118 9.08 0.75 -18.14
CA PRO A 118 8.83 1.23 -19.49
C PRO A 118 7.90 0.26 -20.25
N PHE A 119 7.13 0.79 -21.18
CA PHE A 119 6.12 0.02 -21.92
C PHE A 119 6.67 -1.26 -22.56
N VAL A 120 7.91 -1.23 -23.02
CA VAL A 120 8.58 -2.38 -23.66
C VAL A 120 8.88 -3.54 -22.71
N GLU A 121 8.93 -3.28 -21.42
CA GLU A 121 9.16 -4.29 -20.38
C GLU A 121 7.86 -4.84 -19.79
N GLN A 122 6.72 -4.19 -20.04
CA GLN A 122 5.43 -4.64 -19.54
C GLN A 122 4.92 -5.83 -20.34
N SER A 123 4.40 -6.85 -19.63
CA SER A 123 3.72 -7.98 -20.27
C SER A 123 2.27 -7.60 -20.58
N THR A 124 1.83 -7.99 -21.77
CA THR A 124 0.42 -7.85 -22.19
C THR A 124 -0.38 -9.13 -22.00
N GLU A 125 0.26 -10.19 -21.50
CA GLU A 125 -0.42 -11.45 -21.22
C GLU A 125 -1.35 -11.30 -20.02
N THR A 126 -2.59 -11.72 -20.19
CA THR A 126 -3.60 -11.70 -19.16
C THR A 126 -3.77 -13.09 -18.59
N GLU A 127 -3.24 -13.31 -17.40
CA GLU A 127 -3.27 -14.59 -16.70
C GLU A 127 -4.09 -14.48 -15.40
N MET A 128 -4.97 -15.46 -15.16
CA MET A 128 -5.72 -15.53 -13.90
C MET A 128 -4.81 -15.97 -12.76
N LEU A 129 -4.82 -15.25 -11.65
CA LEU A 129 -4.16 -15.64 -10.42
C LEU A 129 -5.08 -16.54 -9.61
N ALA A 130 -4.76 -17.84 -9.54
CA ALA A 130 -5.48 -18.78 -8.68
C ALA A 130 -5.17 -18.50 -7.20
N THR A 131 -6.18 -18.00 -6.49
CA THR A 131 -6.03 -17.61 -5.07
C THR A 131 -6.25 -18.78 -4.11
N GLY A 132 -6.89 -19.86 -4.56
CA GLY A 132 -7.36 -20.96 -3.72
C GLY A 132 -8.64 -20.65 -2.93
N ILE A 133 -9.14 -19.42 -3.01
CA ILE A 133 -10.39 -18.99 -2.37
C ILE A 133 -11.53 -19.17 -3.39
N LYS A 134 -12.32 -20.22 -3.23
CA LYS A 134 -13.32 -20.64 -4.24
C LYS A 134 -14.27 -19.55 -4.70
N VAL A 135 -14.77 -18.71 -3.77
CA VAL A 135 -15.69 -17.62 -4.11
C VAL A 135 -15.02 -16.55 -4.96
N VAL A 136 -13.76 -16.27 -4.70
CA VAL A 136 -12.94 -15.32 -5.49
C VAL A 136 -12.65 -15.92 -6.85
N ASP A 137 -12.05 -17.11 -6.89
CA ASP A 137 -11.62 -17.74 -8.14
C ASP A 137 -12.78 -18.00 -9.10
N LEU A 138 -13.97 -18.30 -8.58
CA LEU A 138 -15.15 -18.57 -9.41
C LEU A 138 -15.86 -17.29 -9.87
N LEU A 139 -16.11 -16.33 -8.96
CA LEU A 139 -17.06 -15.23 -9.19
C LEU A 139 -16.42 -13.86 -9.38
N ALA A 140 -15.22 -13.65 -8.86
CA ALA A 140 -14.45 -12.41 -9.00
C ALA A 140 -12.95 -12.70 -9.14
N PRO A 141 -12.52 -13.46 -10.18
CA PRO A 141 -11.14 -13.93 -10.32
C PRO A 141 -10.15 -12.77 -10.40
N TYR A 142 -8.99 -12.95 -9.78
CA TYR A 142 -7.91 -11.98 -9.80
C TYR A 142 -7.04 -12.15 -11.03
N VAL A 143 -6.46 -11.04 -11.49
CA VAL A 143 -5.46 -11.04 -12.56
C VAL A 143 -4.07 -10.96 -11.96
N LYS A 144 -3.14 -11.71 -12.49
CA LYS A 144 -1.72 -11.62 -12.17
C LYS A 144 -1.19 -10.26 -12.65
N GLY A 145 -0.53 -9.53 -11.75
CA GLY A 145 -0.11 -8.15 -12.01
C GLY A 145 -1.21 -7.11 -11.92
N GLY A 146 -2.42 -7.51 -11.48
CA GLY A 146 -3.57 -6.63 -11.32
C GLY A 146 -3.64 -5.93 -9.97
N LYS A 147 -4.61 -5.03 -9.88
CA LYS A 147 -4.89 -4.21 -8.71
C LYS A 147 -6.26 -4.57 -8.16
N ILE A 148 -6.30 -5.12 -6.97
CA ILE A 148 -7.52 -5.62 -6.32
C ILE A 148 -7.87 -4.71 -5.15
N GLY A 149 -9.08 -4.17 -5.17
CA GLY A 149 -9.63 -3.45 -4.02
C GLY A 149 -10.32 -4.39 -3.06
N LEU A 150 -9.92 -4.38 -1.79
CA LEU A 150 -10.54 -5.14 -0.71
C LEU A 150 -11.37 -4.20 0.16
N PHE A 151 -12.69 -4.34 0.07
CA PHE A 151 -13.65 -3.54 0.81
C PHE A 151 -14.22 -4.32 1.98
N GLY A 152 -14.38 -3.67 3.12
CA GLY A 152 -15.02 -4.27 4.28
C GLY A 152 -14.82 -3.44 5.54
N GLY A 153 -15.81 -3.45 6.40
CA GLY A 153 -15.75 -2.83 7.72
C GLY A 153 -14.77 -3.55 8.66
N ALA A 154 -14.70 -3.08 9.89
CA ALA A 154 -13.93 -3.76 10.93
C ALA A 154 -14.57 -5.11 11.29
N GLY A 155 -13.76 -6.13 11.54
CA GLY A 155 -14.20 -7.43 12.05
C GLY A 155 -14.90 -8.35 11.02
N VAL A 156 -14.79 -8.07 9.72
CA VAL A 156 -15.37 -8.93 8.66
C VAL A 156 -14.38 -9.96 8.09
N GLY A 157 -13.16 -10.06 8.67
CA GLY A 157 -12.17 -11.06 8.27
C GLY A 157 -11.22 -10.60 7.16
N LYS A 158 -10.92 -9.29 7.01
CA LYS A 158 -9.91 -8.81 6.07
C LYS A 158 -8.56 -9.48 6.28
N THR A 159 -8.07 -9.48 7.52
CA THR A 159 -6.79 -10.11 7.90
C THR A 159 -6.75 -11.58 7.53
N VAL A 160 -7.85 -12.32 7.76
CA VAL A 160 -7.94 -13.75 7.42
C VAL A 160 -7.77 -13.97 5.92
N ILE A 161 -8.41 -13.15 5.07
CA ILE A 161 -8.22 -13.24 3.61
C ILE A 161 -6.80 -12.90 3.20
N ILE A 162 -6.20 -11.86 3.78
CA ILE A 162 -4.81 -11.47 3.52
C ILE A 162 -3.87 -12.63 3.86
N MET A 163 -4.03 -13.24 5.03
CA MET A 163 -3.23 -14.38 5.46
C MET A 163 -3.40 -15.59 4.54
N GLU A 164 -4.63 -15.89 4.14
CA GLU A 164 -4.91 -16.99 3.22
C GLU A 164 -4.28 -16.76 1.84
N LEU A 165 -4.37 -15.53 1.31
CA LEU A 165 -3.71 -15.17 0.05
C LEU A 165 -2.19 -15.32 0.15
N ILE A 166 -1.57 -14.82 1.23
CA ILE A 166 -0.12 -14.92 1.45
C ILE A 166 0.29 -16.40 1.49
N ASN A 167 -0.41 -17.21 2.28
CA ASN A 167 -0.10 -18.62 2.44
C ASN A 167 -0.26 -19.40 1.12
N ASN A 168 -1.33 -19.16 0.39
CA ASN A 168 -1.60 -19.85 -0.87
C ASN A 168 -0.60 -19.48 -1.96
N ILE A 169 -0.26 -18.20 -2.09
CA ILE A 169 0.76 -17.76 -3.07
C ILE A 169 2.15 -18.25 -2.69
N ALA A 170 2.51 -18.22 -1.42
CA ALA A 170 3.79 -18.74 -0.95
C ALA A 170 3.95 -20.24 -1.24
N ASN A 171 2.88 -21.02 -1.06
CA ASN A 171 2.89 -22.47 -1.24
C ASN A 171 2.71 -22.91 -2.70
N ALA A 172 1.79 -22.27 -3.44
CA ALA A 172 1.45 -22.68 -4.80
C ALA A 172 2.40 -22.11 -5.86
N HIS A 173 2.87 -20.89 -5.66
CA HIS A 173 3.65 -20.16 -6.67
C HIS A 173 5.09 -19.88 -6.23
N GLY A 174 5.49 -20.21 -5.00
CA GLY A 174 6.82 -19.90 -4.46
C GLY A 174 7.11 -18.40 -4.43
N GLY A 175 6.07 -17.57 -4.49
CA GLY A 175 6.13 -16.11 -4.50
C GLY A 175 6.43 -15.53 -3.12
N TYR A 176 6.78 -14.25 -3.14
CA TYR A 176 6.96 -13.46 -1.93
C TYR A 176 5.81 -12.48 -1.75
N SER A 177 5.61 -12.06 -0.51
CA SER A 177 4.61 -11.06 -0.17
C SER A 177 5.28 -9.86 0.50
N VAL A 178 4.80 -8.67 0.18
CA VAL A 178 5.21 -7.43 0.85
C VAL A 178 3.97 -6.76 1.39
N PHE A 179 3.97 -6.47 2.68
CA PHE A 179 2.85 -5.80 3.34
C PHE A 179 3.24 -4.38 3.74
N ALA A 180 2.55 -3.38 3.20
CA ALA A 180 2.68 -1.99 3.56
C ALA A 180 1.52 -1.54 4.45
N GLY A 181 1.79 -1.38 5.74
CA GLY A 181 0.85 -0.82 6.72
C GLY A 181 0.87 0.71 6.66
N VAL A 182 -0.14 1.29 6.03
CA VAL A 182 -0.24 2.73 5.79
C VAL A 182 -1.26 3.36 6.73
N GLY A 183 -0.80 4.02 7.78
CA GLY A 183 -1.64 4.73 8.73
C GLY A 183 -2.62 3.85 9.51
N GLU A 184 -2.32 2.56 9.66
CA GLU A 184 -3.12 1.63 10.44
C GLU A 184 -2.70 1.60 11.92
N ARG A 185 -3.47 0.91 12.74
CA ARG A 185 -3.20 0.80 14.18
C ARG A 185 -2.01 -0.10 14.43
N THR A 186 -1.09 0.33 15.28
CA THR A 186 0.08 -0.45 15.68
C THR A 186 -0.29 -1.84 16.20
N ARG A 187 -1.39 -1.95 16.95
CA ARG A 187 -1.87 -3.23 17.46
C ARG A 187 -2.24 -4.20 16.34
N GLU A 188 -2.98 -3.74 15.32
CA GLU A 188 -3.40 -4.58 14.20
C GLU A 188 -2.19 -5.06 13.38
N GLY A 189 -1.19 -4.19 13.19
CA GLY A 189 0.07 -4.57 12.55
C GLY A 189 0.86 -5.60 13.36
N ASN A 190 0.85 -5.50 14.69
CA ASN A 190 1.50 -6.46 15.57
C ASN A 190 0.77 -7.81 15.58
N ASP A 191 -0.57 -7.79 15.68
CA ASP A 191 -1.39 -9.00 15.62
C ASP A 191 -1.13 -9.75 14.30
N LEU A 192 -1.10 -9.05 13.15
CA LEU A 192 -0.78 -9.62 11.84
C LEU A 192 0.62 -10.26 11.80
N TYR A 193 1.61 -9.63 12.39
CA TYR A 193 2.98 -10.17 12.44
C TYR A 193 3.05 -11.49 13.21
N TYR A 194 2.38 -11.58 14.36
CA TYR A 194 2.32 -12.83 15.13
C TYR A 194 1.53 -13.92 14.41
N GLU A 195 0.43 -13.60 13.75
CA GLU A 195 -0.32 -14.54 12.92
C GLU A 195 0.54 -15.09 11.75
N MET A 196 1.40 -14.25 11.15
CA MET A 196 2.35 -14.68 10.12
C MET A 196 3.44 -15.63 10.67
N ILE A 197 3.85 -15.45 11.91
CA ILE A 197 4.78 -16.36 12.59
C ILE A 197 4.09 -17.70 12.89
N GLU A 198 2.89 -17.68 13.46
CA GLU A 198 2.12 -18.88 13.79
C GLU A 198 1.77 -19.72 12.54
N SER A 199 1.52 -19.06 11.41
CA SER A 199 1.24 -19.71 10.12
C SER A 199 2.49 -20.13 9.33
N ASN A 200 3.70 -19.96 9.89
CA ASN A 200 4.99 -20.25 9.25
C ASN A 200 5.26 -19.47 7.94
N VAL A 201 4.61 -18.34 7.74
CA VAL A 201 4.93 -17.39 6.66
C VAL A 201 6.21 -16.62 7.00
N ILE A 202 6.40 -16.31 8.28
CA ILE A 202 7.62 -15.74 8.83
C ILE A 202 8.30 -16.76 9.74
N ASN A 203 9.57 -17.05 9.46
CA ASN A 203 10.41 -17.88 10.29
C ASN A 203 11.38 -16.99 11.09
N LEU A 204 11.33 -17.09 12.41
CA LEU A 204 12.22 -16.33 13.30
C LEU A 204 13.62 -16.94 13.43
N GLU A 205 13.73 -18.27 13.22
CA GLU A 205 14.94 -19.06 13.41
C GLU A 205 15.52 -19.54 12.06
N GLY A 206 16.00 -18.61 11.22
CA GLY A 206 16.70 -18.98 9.99
C GLY A 206 16.03 -18.51 8.70
N GLU A 207 16.38 -19.18 7.61
CA GLU A 207 15.86 -18.91 6.27
C GLU A 207 14.46 -19.51 6.08
N GLY A 208 13.71 -18.98 5.13
CA GLY A 208 12.40 -19.51 4.75
C GLY A 208 11.22 -18.55 4.92
N SER A 209 11.44 -17.37 5.47
CA SER A 209 10.41 -16.32 5.50
C SER A 209 9.97 -15.95 4.08
N LYS A 210 8.66 -15.72 3.91
CA LYS A 210 8.03 -15.44 2.61
C LYS A 210 7.44 -14.03 2.52
N ALA A 211 7.45 -13.29 3.62
CA ALA A 211 6.88 -11.96 3.69
C ALA A 211 7.88 -10.93 4.25
N SER A 212 7.78 -9.70 3.75
CA SER A 212 8.45 -8.50 4.27
C SER A 212 7.39 -7.48 4.68
N LEU A 213 7.56 -6.80 5.82
CA LEU A 213 6.61 -5.84 6.34
C LEU A 213 7.23 -4.45 6.41
N VAL A 214 6.46 -3.45 6.01
CA VAL A 214 6.87 -2.05 6.08
C VAL A 214 5.74 -1.26 6.73
N TYR A 215 6.01 -0.65 7.87
CA TYR A 215 5.00 0.05 8.65
C TYR A 215 5.24 1.55 8.73
N GLY A 216 4.19 2.31 8.41
CA GLY A 216 4.04 3.73 8.70
C GLY A 216 2.71 3.94 9.42
N GLN A 217 2.75 3.76 10.73
CA GLN A 217 1.56 3.62 11.57
C GLN A 217 0.81 4.95 11.76
N MET A 218 -0.39 4.85 12.35
CA MET A 218 -1.31 5.98 12.57
C MET A 218 -0.71 7.12 13.40
N ASN A 219 0.23 6.80 14.30
CA ASN A 219 0.90 7.76 15.18
C ASN A 219 2.10 8.45 14.52
N GLU A 220 2.53 7.99 13.34
CA GLU A 220 3.65 8.58 12.62
C GLU A 220 3.25 9.86 11.87
N PRO A 221 4.20 10.77 11.58
CA PRO A 221 3.93 12.00 10.87
C PRO A 221 3.41 11.73 9.44
N PRO A 222 2.70 12.71 8.84
CA PRO A 222 2.10 12.53 7.52
C PRO A 222 3.14 12.24 6.42
N GLY A 223 4.39 12.71 6.56
CA GLY A 223 5.48 12.38 5.63
C GLY A 223 5.75 10.88 5.59
N ALA A 224 5.88 10.23 6.74
CA ALA A 224 6.08 8.79 6.84
C ALA A 224 4.90 8.02 6.23
N ARG A 225 3.67 8.36 6.62
CA ARG A 225 2.45 7.71 6.10
C ARG A 225 2.27 7.88 4.58
N LEU A 226 2.75 8.98 4.02
CA LEU A 226 2.71 9.23 2.57
C LEU A 226 3.75 8.41 1.79
N ARG A 227 4.87 8.06 2.41
CA ARG A 227 6.00 7.40 1.73
C ARG A 227 6.11 5.90 2.00
N VAL A 228 5.53 5.40 3.10
CA VAL A 228 5.63 3.98 3.48
C VAL A 228 5.10 3.03 2.40
N GLY A 229 4.04 3.41 1.67
CA GLY A 229 3.55 2.64 0.53
C GLY A 229 4.57 2.53 -0.61
N LEU A 230 5.33 3.62 -0.86
CA LEU A 230 6.41 3.63 -1.85
C LEU A 230 7.58 2.75 -1.40
N THR A 231 7.92 2.77 -0.10
CA THR A 231 8.93 1.89 0.49
C THR A 231 8.58 0.42 0.29
N GLY A 232 7.36 0.03 0.65
CA GLY A 232 6.88 -1.34 0.45
C GLY A 232 6.88 -1.74 -1.04
N LEU A 233 6.43 -0.84 -1.90
CA LEU A 233 6.43 -1.10 -3.35
C LEU A 233 7.85 -1.28 -3.90
N THR A 234 8.82 -0.51 -3.42
CA THR A 234 10.23 -0.64 -3.84
C THR A 234 10.81 -2.01 -3.45
N VAL A 235 10.45 -2.54 -2.28
CA VAL A 235 10.83 -3.91 -1.89
C VAL A 235 10.16 -4.95 -2.79
N ALA A 236 8.88 -4.76 -3.13
CA ALA A 236 8.17 -5.65 -4.05
C ALA A 236 8.76 -5.63 -5.47
N GLU A 237 9.16 -4.46 -5.95
CA GLU A 237 9.81 -4.31 -7.25
C GLU A 237 11.14 -5.05 -7.35
N GLN A 238 11.92 -5.09 -6.27
CA GLN A 238 13.16 -5.89 -6.26
C GLN A 238 12.85 -7.36 -6.50
N PHE A 239 11.90 -7.94 -5.79
CA PHE A 239 11.53 -9.34 -5.95
C PHE A 239 10.94 -9.62 -7.33
N ARG A 240 10.13 -8.71 -7.89
CA ARG A 240 9.64 -8.81 -9.27
C ARG A 240 10.80 -8.86 -10.26
N ASP A 241 11.77 -7.98 -10.11
CA ASP A 241 12.91 -7.86 -11.01
C ASP A 241 13.86 -9.07 -10.90
N GLU A 242 13.83 -9.80 -9.79
CA GLU A 242 14.46 -11.12 -9.60
C GLU A 242 13.69 -12.27 -10.27
N GLY A 243 12.58 -11.98 -10.93
CA GLY A 243 11.79 -12.98 -11.67
C GLY A 243 10.72 -13.68 -10.82
N ARG A 244 10.24 -13.06 -9.76
CA ARG A 244 9.24 -13.64 -8.87
C ARG A 244 7.86 -13.02 -9.06
N ASP A 245 6.85 -13.80 -8.70
CA ASP A 245 5.49 -13.30 -8.53
C ASP A 245 5.34 -12.79 -7.11
N VAL A 246 4.96 -11.52 -6.98
CA VAL A 246 4.90 -10.83 -5.71
C VAL A 246 3.46 -10.41 -5.40
N LEU A 247 2.99 -10.69 -4.19
CA LEU A 247 1.81 -10.05 -3.64
C LEU A 247 2.20 -8.79 -2.88
N PHE A 248 1.61 -7.68 -3.24
CA PHE A 248 1.79 -6.41 -2.57
C PHE A 248 0.51 -5.98 -1.87
N PHE A 249 0.52 -6.01 -0.55
CA PHE A 249 -0.61 -5.57 0.28
C PHE A 249 -0.43 -4.13 0.72
N VAL A 250 -1.50 -3.35 0.61
CA VAL A 250 -1.55 -1.96 1.12
C VAL A 250 -2.75 -1.84 2.05
N ASP A 251 -2.50 -1.67 3.32
CA ASP A 251 -3.54 -1.41 4.30
C ASP A 251 -3.22 -0.12 5.08
N ASN A 252 -3.85 0.98 4.79
CA ASN A 252 -5.00 1.25 3.94
C ASN A 252 -4.65 2.32 2.89
N ILE A 253 -5.01 2.12 1.63
CA ILE A 253 -4.69 3.08 0.55
C ILE A 253 -5.35 4.45 0.78
N PHE A 254 -6.51 4.52 1.45
CA PHE A 254 -7.14 5.78 1.83
C PHE A 254 -6.24 6.62 2.73
N ARG A 255 -5.46 6.01 3.62
CA ARG A 255 -4.55 6.73 4.52
C ARG A 255 -3.38 7.37 3.76
N PHE A 256 -2.98 6.78 2.64
CA PHE A 256 -2.03 7.41 1.72
C PHE A 256 -2.58 8.73 1.18
N THR A 257 -3.83 8.77 0.72
CA THR A 257 -4.46 10.00 0.23
C THR A 257 -4.67 11.02 1.34
N GLN A 258 -5.05 10.57 2.53
CA GLN A 258 -5.21 11.43 3.71
C GLN A 258 -3.87 12.08 4.09
N ALA A 259 -2.79 11.33 4.17
CA ALA A 259 -1.46 11.86 4.46
C ALA A 259 -1.01 12.87 3.38
N GLY A 260 -1.34 12.60 2.11
CA GLY A 260 -1.11 13.51 1.00
C GLY A 260 -1.84 14.85 1.16
N SER A 261 -3.09 14.84 1.64
CA SER A 261 -3.84 16.07 1.90
C SER A 261 -3.26 16.87 3.07
N GLU A 262 -2.85 16.18 4.15
CA GLU A 262 -2.19 16.80 5.30
C GLU A 262 -0.87 17.48 4.90
N VAL A 263 -0.02 16.77 4.14
CA VAL A 263 1.23 17.33 3.61
C VAL A 263 0.98 18.50 2.67
N SER A 264 0.01 18.38 1.76
CA SER A 264 -0.34 19.44 0.81
C SER A 264 -0.78 20.73 1.52
N ALA A 265 -1.56 20.60 2.60
CA ALA A 265 -1.97 21.72 3.43
C ALA A 265 -0.77 22.38 4.12
N LEU A 266 0.15 21.59 4.69
CA LEU A 266 1.38 22.09 5.32
C LEU A 266 2.33 22.78 4.31
N LEU A 267 2.34 22.31 3.06
CA LEU A 267 3.08 22.95 1.97
C LEU A 267 2.42 24.24 1.45
N GLY A 268 1.24 24.59 1.94
CA GLY A 268 0.51 25.80 1.54
C GLY A 268 -0.14 25.70 0.16
N ARG A 269 -0.40 24.50 -0.35
CA ARG A 269 -1.10 24.31 -1.62
C ARG A 269 -2.60 24.55 -1.46
N ILE A 270 -3.22 25.14 -2.47
CA ILE A 270 -4.68 25.36 -2.48
C ILE A 270 -5.38 24.01 -2.59
N PRO A 271 -6.27 23.65 -1.66
CA PRO A 271 -6.96 22.37 -1.70
C PRO A 271 -7.94 22.29 -2.87
N SER A 272 -8.15 21.08 -3.38
CA SER A 272 -9.19 20.76 -4.36
C SER A 272 -10.52 20.43 -3.67
N ALA A 273 -11.43 19.77 -4.39
CA ALA A 273 -12.73 19.37 -3.87
C ALA A 273 -12.59 18.55 -2.56
N VAL A 274 -13.49 18.80 -1.61
CA VAL A 274 -13.58 18.13 -0.29
C VAL A 274 -12.31 18.26 0.56
N GLY A 275 -11.40 19.17 0.21
CA GLY A 275 -10.16 19.43 0.96
C GLY A 275 -8.97 18.54 0.59
N TYR A 276 -9.09 17.72 -0.45
CA TYR A 276 -7.97 16.89 -0.94
C TYR A 276 -6.90 17.71 -1.65
N GLN A 277 -5.70 17.16 -1.78
CA GLN A 277 -4.61 17.75 -2.54
C GLN A 277 -4.96 17.89 -4.03
N PRO A 278 -4.49 18.94 -4.71
CA PRO A 278 -4.70 19.09 -6.15
C PRO A 278 -3.99 18.01 -6.98
N THR A 279 -2.99 17.34 -6.40
CA THR A 279 -2.19 16.27 -7.01
C THR A 279 -2.73 14.88 -6.75
N LEU A 280 -3.93 14.72 -6.17
CA LEU A 280 -4.49 13.42 -5.76
C LEU A 280 -4.41 12.35 -6.86
N ALA A 281 -4.88 12.66 -8.06
CA ALA A 281 -4.86 11.73 -9.18
C ALA A 281 -3.43 11.38 -9.63
N THR A 282 -2.53 12.36 -9.64
CA THR A 282 -1.13 12.16 -10.02
C THR A 282 -0.39 11.33 -8.98
N ASP A 283 -0.56 11.64 -7.69
CA ASP A 283 0.09 10.91 -6.60
C ASP A 283 -0.36 9.43 -6.59
N MET A 284 -1.67 9.20 -6.76
CA MET A 284 -2.23 7.86 -6.86
C MET A 284 -1.74 7.15 -8.13
N GLY A 285 -1.76 7.81 -9.27
CA GLY A 285 -1.29 7.27 -10.54
C GLY A 285 0.18 6.86 -10.48
N THR A 286 1.04 7.70 -9.92
CA THR A 286 2.48 7.39 -9.78
C THR A 286 2.71 6.12 -8.96
N LEU A 287 1.95 5.88 -7.90
CA LEU A 287 2.04 4.65 -7.13
C LEU A 287 1.48 3.46 -7.93
N GLN A 288 0.29 3.61 -8.52
CA GLN A 288 -0.46 2.52 -9.15
C GLN A 288 0.19 2.01 -10.44
N GLU A 289 0.79 2.90 -11.25
CA GLU A 289 1.42 2.51 -12.52
C GLU A 289 2.72 1.69 -12.33
N ARG A 290 3.34 1.74 -11.16
CA ARG A 290 4.48 0.88 -10.80
C ARG A 290 4.07 -0.56 -10.52
N ILE A 291 2.79 -0.78 -10.18
CA ILE A 291 2.21 -2.10 -9.90
C ILE A 291 1.77 -2.72 -11.22
N THR A 292 2.59 -3.61 -11.76
CA THR A 292 2.34 -4.23 -13.07
C THR A 292 3.12 -5.53 -13.23
N THR A 293 2.78 -6.29 -14.27
CA THR A 293 3.54 -7.45 -14.73
C THR A 293 4.59 -7.00 -15.74
N THR A 294 5.80 -7.45 -15.56
CA THR A 294 6.91 -7.27 -16.52
C THR A 294 7.29 -8.59 -17.15
N THR A 295 8.18 -8.55 -18.14
CA THR A 295 8.74 -9.76 -18.76
C THR A 295 9.55 -10.62 -17.79
N LYS A 296 9.92 -10.09 -16.62
CA LYS A 296 10.68 -10.80 -15.58
C LYS A 296 9.78 -11.44 -14.52
N GLY A 297 8.84 -10.69 -13.97
CA GLY A 297 7.96 -11.11 -12.90
C GLY A 297 6.75 -10.21 -12.76
N SER A 298 5.92 -10.44 -11.74
CA SER A 298 4.68 -9.70 -11.54
C SER A 298 4.54 -9.14 -10.13
N ILE A 299 3.86 -7.99 -10.01
CA ILE A 299 3.35 -7.48 -8.73
C ILE A 299 1.83 -7.44 -8.83
N THR A 300 1.16 -8.27 -8.06
CA THR A 300 -0.29 -8.21 -7.87
C THR A 300 -0.58 -7.50 -6.57
N SER A 301 -1.36 -6.43 -6.58
CA SER A 301 -1.68 -5.70 -5.35
C SER A 301 -3.07 -6.00 -4.83
N VAL A 302 -3.16 -6.14 -3.51
CA VAL A 302 -4.42 -6.18 -2.76
C VAL A 302 -4.44 -4.98 -1.83
N GLN A 303 -5.34 -4.06 -2.09
CA GLN A 303 -5.41 -2.77 -1.44
C GLN A 303 -6.66 -2.67 -0.60
N ALA A 304 -6.52 -2.59 0.73
CA ALA A 304 -7.64 -2.29 1.60
C ALA A 304 -8.09 -0.84 1.35
N ILE A 305 -9.37 -0.67 1.08
CA ILE A 305 -9.96 0.63 0.78
C ILE A 305 -11.01 0.96 1.84
N TYR A 306 -10.80 2.06 2.54
CA TYR A 306 -11.80 2.65 3.41
C TYR A 306 -12.61 3.68 2.62
N VAL A 307 -13.93 3.59 2.72
CA VAL A 307 -14.86 4.52 2.09
C VAL A 307 -15.44 5.43 3.17
N PRO A 308 -15.07 6.73 3.20
CA PRO A 308 -15.60 7.67 4.19
C PRO A 308 -17.13 7.78 4.09
N ALA A 309 -17.83 7.62 5.21
CA ALA A 309 -19.28 7.71 5.30
C ALA A 309 -20.05 6.82 4.31
N ASP A 310 -19.43 5.74 3.82
CA ASP A 310 -19.96 4.85 2.77
C ASP A 310 -20.28 5.60 1.44
N ASP A 311 -19.65 6.77 1.22
CA ASP A 311 -19.83 7.57 0.02
C ASP A 311 -18.77 7.22 -1.05
N LEU A 312 -19.18 6.43 -2.02
CA LEU A 312 -18.36 6.03 -3.16
C LEU A 312 -18.03 7.18 -4.13
N THR A 313 -18.72 8.32 -3.99
CA THR A 313 -18.48 9.51 -4.82
C THR A 313 -17.41 10.44 -4.25
N ASP A 314 -16.90 10.16 -3.05
CA ASP A 314 -15.76 10.87 -2.48
C ASP A 314 -14.53 10.74 -3.41
N PRO A 315 -13.78 11.84 -3.65
CA PRO A 315 -12.66 11.86 -4.60
C PRO A 315 -11.59 10.80 -4.35
N ALA A 316 -11.30 10.43 -3.09
CA ALA A 316 -10.26 9.47 -2.79
C ALA A 316 -10.63 8.03 -3.19
N PRO A 317 -11.77 7.45 -2.75
CA PRO A 317 -12.25 6.19 -3.28
C PRO A 317 -12.44 6.22 -4.80
N ALA A 318 -13.09 7.25 -5.35
CA ALA A 318 -13.34 7.35 -6.78
C ALA A 318 -12.06 7.29 -7.62
N THR A 319 -11.00 7.98 -7.19
CA THR A 319 -9.68 7.90 -7.84
C THR A 319 -9.07 6.52 -7.71
N SER A 320 -9.18 5.88 -6.54
CA SER A 320 -8.67 4.52 -6.34
C SER A 320 -9.39 3.50 -7.22
N PHE A 321 -10.73 3.58 -7.33
CA PHE A 321 -11.54 2.70 -8.17
C PHE A 321 -11.13 2.72 -9.65
N ALA A 322 -10.72 3.87 -10.16
CA ALA A 322 -10.31 4.00 -11.56
C ALA A 322 -9.12 3.08 -11.93
N HIS A 323 -8.30 2.71 -10.96
CA HIS A 323 -7.13 1.85 -11.16
C HIS A 323 -7.39 0.36 -10.90
N LEU A 324 -8.53 -0.02 -10.33
CA LEU A 324 -8.78 -1.40 -9.91
C LEU A 324 -9.23 -2.29 -11.08
N ASP A 325 -8.69 -3.51 -11.10
CA ASP A 325 -9.08 -4.58 -12.03
C ASP A 325 -10.15 -5.49 -11.44
N ALA A 326 -10.15 -5.66 -10.12
CA ALA A 326 -11.16 -6.42 -9.40
C ALA A 326 -11.49 -5.77 -8.05
N THR A 327 -12.69 -6.01 -7.57
CA THR A 327 -13.14 -5.59 -6.23
C THR A 327 -13.67 -6.79 -5.47
N THR A 328 -13.21 -6.95 -4.23
CA THR A 328 -13.73 -7.95 -3.29
C THR A 328 -14.39 -7.24 -2.13
N VAL A 329 -15.67 -7.45 -1.96
CA VAL A 329 -16.48 -6.83 -0.92
C VAL A 329 -16.74 -7.84 0.19
N LEU A 330 -16.33 -7.51 1.42
CA LEU A 330 -16.62 -8.30 2.62
C LEU A 330 -17.85 -7.76 3.31
N SER A 331 -18.83 -8.63 3.47
CA SER A 331 -20.14 -8.30 4.04
C SER A 331 -20.24 -8.69 5.52
N ARG A 332 -20.60 -7.73 6.37
CA ARG A 332 -20.91 -8.01 7.77
C ARG A 332 -22.10 -8.96 7.92
N GLN A 333 -23.10 -8.85 7.06
CA GLN A 333 -24.28 -9.72 7.10
C GLN A 333 -23.91 -11.18 6.85
N ILE A 334 -22.95 -11.44 5.96
CA ILE A 334 -22.45 -12.80 5.68
C ILE A 334 -21.60 -13.29 6.86
N ALA A 335 -20.76 -12.44 7.44
CA ALA A 335 -19.97 -12.78 8.62
C ALA A 335 -20.84 -13.12 9.85
N GLU A 336 -21.95 -12.40 10.06
CA GLU A 336 -22.93 -12.66 11.12
C GLU A 336 -23.66 -14.01 10.95
N LEU A 337 -23.75 -14.54 9.72
CA LEU A 337 -24.25 -15.88 9.44
C LEU A 337 -23.20 -16.98 9.70
N GLY A 338 -21.98 -16.62 10.07
CA GLY A 338 -20.87 -17.55 10.30
C GLY A 338 -20.27 -18.11 8.99
N ILE A 339 -20.51 -17.47 7.86
CA ILE A 339 -19.97 -17.89 6.55
C ILE A 339 -18.65 -17.15 6.32
N TYR A 340 -17.57 -17.93 6.14
CA TYR A 340 -16.22 -17.41 5.88
C TYR A 340 -15.57 -18.13 4.68
N PRO A 341 -14.80 -17.38 3.84
CA PRO A 341 -14.60 -15.92 3.90
C PRO A 341 -15.92 -15.17 3.63
N ALA A 342 -16.14 -14.06 4.33
CA ALA A 342 -17.39 -13.30 4.27
C ALA A 342 -17.49 -12.42 3.00
N VAL A 343 -17.08 -12.96 1.86
CA VAL A 343 -17.12 -12.29 0.55
C VAL A 343 -18.57 -12.22 0.04
N ASP A 344 -19.03 -11.03 -0.28
CA ASP A 344 -20.31 -10.86 -1.00
C ASP A 344 -20.09 -11.13 -2.49
N PRO A 345 -20.65 -12.23 -3.03
CA PRO A 345 -20.44 -12.63 -4.41
C PRO A 345 -21.23 -11.78 -5.42
N LEU A 346 -22.19 -10.99 -4.97
CA LEU A 346 -23.01 -10.13 -5.83
C LEU A 346 -22.43 -8.71 -5.93
N ASP A 347 -21.82 -8.24 -4.85
CA ASP A 347 -21.20 -6.91 -4.79
C ASP A 347 -19.72 -6.94 -5.21
N SER A 348 -19.10 -8.13 -5.25
CA SER A 348 -17.74 -8.32 -5.75
C SER A 348 -17.72 -8.43 -7.28
N THR A 349 -16.73 -7.78 -7.91
CA THR A 349 -16.63 -7.74 -9.37
C THR A 349 -15.20 -7.96 -9.85
N SER A 350 -15.05 -8.47 -11.07
CA SER A 350 -13.74 -8.58 -11.73
C SER A 350 -13.89 -8.39 -13.23
N ARG A 351 -12.93 -7.64 -13.82
CA ARG A 351 -12.79 -7.51 -15.27
C ARG A 351 -12.37 -8.81 -15.95
N MET A 352 -11.80 -9.75 -15.15
CA MET A 352 -11.36 -11.05 -15.62
C MET A 352 -12.49 -12.04 -15.86
N LEU A 353 -13.69 -11.79 -15.35
CA LEU A 353 -14.84 -12.64 -15.57
C LEU A 353 -15.42 -12.39 -16.98
N ASP A 354 -14.63 -12.75 -17.98
CA ASP A 354 -14.92 -12.66 -19.41
C ASP A 354 -14.65 -14.02 -20.07
N PRO A 355 -15.52 -14.50 -20.98
CA PRO A 355 -15.32 -15.78 -21.68
C PRO A 355 -13.99 -15.92 -22.40
N ALA A 356 -13.42 -14.80 -22.88
CA ALA A 356 -12.14 -14.79 -23.56
C ALA A 356 -10.96 -15.10 -22.64
N VAL A 357 -11.11 -14.87 -21.31
CA VAL A 357 -10.06 -15.05 -20.32
C VAL A 357 -10.26 -16.34 -19.53
N VAL A 358 -11.42 -16.50 -18.87
CA VAL A 358 -11.68 -17.67 -18.02
C VAL A 358 -12.24 -18.86 -18.78
N GLY A 359 -12.62 -18.69 -20.04
CA GLY A 359 -13.28 -19.68 -20.87
C GLY A 359 -14.79 -19.72 -20.67
N GLN A 360 -15.51 -20.18 -21.71
CA GLN A 360 -16.99 -20.15 -21.75
C GLN A 360 -17.63 -20.94 -20.62
N HIS A 361 -17.09 -22.11 -20.29
CA HIS A 361 -17.65 -22.98 -19.27
C HIS A 361 -17.61 -22.36 -17.87
N HIS A 362 -16.47 -21.79 -17.48
CA HIS A 362 -16.34 -21.08 -16.20
C HIS A 362 -17.29 -19.89 -16.14
N TYR A 363 -17.33 -19.08 -17.20
CA TYR A 363 -18.21 -17.90 -17.27
C TYR A 363 -19.69 -18.28 -17.11
N ASP A 364 -20.15 -19.32 -17.80
CA ASP A 364 -21.54 -19.77 -17.73
C ASP A 364 -21.92 -20.24 -16.32
N ILE A 365 -21.03 -21.00 -15.66
CA ILE A 365 -21.25 -21.43 -14.27
C ILE A 365 -21.30 -20.22 -13.33
N ALA A 366 -20.36 -19.31 -13.44
CA ALA A 366 -20.31 -18.10 -12.60
C ALA A 366 -21.60 -17.28 -12.73
N ARG A 367 -22.07 -17.09 -13.97
CA ARG A 367 -23.33 -16.35 -14.22
C ARG A 367 -24.57 -17.08 -13.69
N GLN A 368 -24.60 -18.41 -13.78
CA GLN A 368 -25.71 -19.20 -13.20
C GLN A 368 -25.70 -19.07 -11.67
N VAL A 369 -24.56 -19.18 -11.02
CA VAL A 369 -24.44 -19.01 -9.57
C VAL A 369 -24.88 -17.60 -9.14
N GLN A 370 -24.41 -16.56 -9.83
CA GLN A 370 -24.83 -15.19 -9.53
C GLN A 370 -26.35 -15.00 -9.67
N ARG A 371 -26.96 -15.59 -10.70
CA ARG A 371 -28.41 -15.54 -10.89
C ARG A 371 -29.16 -16.19 -9.73
N ILE A 372 -28.76 -17.40 -9.32
CA ILE A 372 -29.39 -18.13 -8.21
C ILE A 372 -29.30 -17.33 -6.91
N LEU A 373 -28.10 -16.72 -6.63
CA LEU A 373 -27.90 -15.89 -5.45
C LEU A 373 -28.74 -14.61 -5.49
N GLN A 374 -28.89 -13.99 -6.66
CA GLN A 374 -29.75 -12.81 -6.84
C GLN A 374 -31.24 -13.14 -6.65
N ASP A 375 -31.70 -14.26 -7.20
CA ASP A 375 -33.06 -14.74 -7.01
C ASP A 375 -33.35 -15.02 -5.53
N TYR A 376 -32.38 -15.66 -4.83
CA TYR A 376 -32.50 -15.90 -3.39
C TYR A 376 -32.59 -14.60 -2.58
N LYS A 377 -31.75 -13.61 -2.89
CA LYS A 377 -31.73 -12.28 -2.24
C LYS A 377 -33.11 -11.59 -2.43
N SER A 378 -33.65 -11.62 -3.65
CA SER A 378 -34.93 -11.02 -3.96
C SER A 378 -36.10 -11.71 -3.21
N LEU A 379 -36.06 -13.05 -3.08
CA LEU A 379 -37.06 -13.81 -2.33
C LEU A 379 -37.01 -13.51 -0.82
N GLN A 380 -35.85 -13.30 -0.26
CA GLN A 380 -35.71 -12.87 1.14
C GLN A 380 -36.36 -11.51 1.41
N GLU A 381 -36.18 -10.55 0.49
CA GLU A 381 -36.78 -9.22 0.60
C GLU A 381 -38.32 -9.29 0.54
N ILE A 382 -38.86 -10.07 -0.37
CA ILE A 382 -40.32 -10.32 -0.49
C ILE A 382 -40.84 -11.00 0.79
N GLY A 383 -40.14 -12.01 1.30
CA GLY A 383 -40.52 -12.69 2.55
C GLY A 383 -40.57 -11.75 3.76
N ARG A 384 -39.59 -10.85 3.87
CA ARG A 384 -39.55 -9.82 4.93
C ARG A 384 -40.68 -8.79 4.78
N ALA A 385 -41.01 -8.38 3.57
CA ALA A 385 -42.09 -7.44 3.31
C ALA A 385 -43.44 -8.06 3.68
N SER A 386 -43.70 -9.30 3.26
CA SER A 386 -44.99 -9.99 3.57
C SER A 386 -45.18 -10.31 5.06
N CYS A 387 -44.09 -10.48 5.83
CA CYS A 387 -44.17 -10.62 7.27
C CYS A 387 -44.43 -9.28 8.00
N ARG A 388 -44.00 -8.13 7.45
CA ARG A 388 -44.30 -6.80 8.03
C ARG A 388 -45.74 -6.35 7.81
N GLU A 389 -46.40 -6.79 6.76
CA GLU A 389 -47.81 -6.48 6.51
C GLU A 389 -48.80 -7.30 7.38
N ARG A 390 -48.31 -8.30 8.10
CA ARG A 390 -49.15 -9.17 8.97
C ARG A 390 -49.05 -8.84 10.48
N VAL A 391 -48.34 -7.78 10.86
CA VAL A 391 -48.31 -7.20 12.20
C VAL A 391 -48.93 -5.80 12.17
#